data_60f8b870e8e7d7490faaadfce32c7586
#
_entry.id   60f8b870e8e7d7490faaadfce32c7586
#
_cell.length_a   1.000
_cell.length_b   1.000
_cell.length_c   1.000
_cell.angle_alpha   90.00
_cell.angle_beta   90.00
_cell.angle_gamma   90.00
#
_symmetry.space_group_name_H-M   'P 1'
#
loop_
_entity.id
_entity.type
_entity.pdbx_description
1 polymer ?
#
loop_
_entity_poly.entity_id
_entity_poly.type
_entity_poly.pdbx_seq_one_letter_code
_entity_poly.pdbx_strand_id
1 'polypeptide(L)'
;MGVPSELNHEDASAASAPLNRTDLFWSWQSGYKHLRMDVAPEGGVLKPDNSTTTTWNIHLGSTGCVGSAQTGETVNCSADNRPIIELDVSDIANQQIVIDYGKLVENSSLLNDQGGAPGCMSGPTDLDCPDIFDALGMGLGENSDPTPGQTVFSVETL
;
A
#
# COMPACT_ATOMS: atom_id res chain seq x y z
N MET A 1 -9.50 0.37 4.03
CA MET A 1 -9.01 1.05 2.80
C MET A 1 -8.61 -0.03 1.79
N GLY A 2 -8.88 0.18 0.50
CA GLY A 2 -8.49 -0.75 -0.57
C GLY A 2 -9.64 -1.14 -1.48
N VAL A 3 -9.33 -1.87 -2.55
CA VAL A 3 -10.32 -2.41 -3.50
C VAL A 3 -10.86 -3.73 -2.95
N PRO A 4 -12.20 -3.97 -2.95
CA PRO A 4 -12.76 -5.27 -2.58
C PRO A 4 -12.19 -6.42 -3.40
N SER A 5 -12.07 -7.60 -2.82
CA SER A 5 -11.41 -8.75 -3.47
C SER A 5 -12.05 -9.11 -4.81
N GLU A 6 -13.38 -9.05 -4.89
CA GLU A 6 -14.16 -9.34 -6.10
C GLU A 6 -13.90 -8.37 -7.26
N LEU A 7 -13.41 -7.15 -6.97
CA LEU A 7 -13.11 -6.11 -7.95
C LEU A 7 -11.60 -5.89 -8.15
N ASN A 8 -10.78 -6.42 -7.24
CA ASN A 8 -9.34 -6.14 -7.21
C ASN A 8 -8.59 -6.65 -8.43
N HIS A 9 -9.12 -7.64 -9.11
CA HIS A 9 -8.46 -8.34 -10.20
C HIS A 9 -9.08 -8.08 -11.58
N GLU A 10 -10.00 -7.11 -11.67
CA GLU A 10 -10.55 -6.68 -12.96
C GLU A 10 -9.48 -6.01 -13.82
N ASP A 11 -9.63 -6.14 -15.16
CA ASP A 11 -8.74 -5.45 -16.09
C ASP A 11 -8.98 -3.93 -16.03
N ALA A 12 -8.02 -3.21 -15.47
CA ALA A 12 -8.10 -1.76 -15.34
C ALA A 12 -8.26 -1.01 -16.67
N SER A 13 -7.87 -1.61 -17.80
CA SER A 13 -8.04 -1.00 -19.12
C SER A 13 -9.47 -1.10 -19.64
N ALA A 14 -10.24 -2.06 -19.12
CA ALA A 14 -11.63 -2.32 -19.49
C ALA A 14 -12.64 -1.91 -18.41
N ALA A 15 -12.17 -1.69 -17.17
CA ALA A 15 -13.00 -1.37 -16.02
C ALA A 15 -13.67 0.01 -16.17
N SER A 16 -14.80 0.18 -15.49
CA SER A 16 -15.45 1.48 -15.35
C SER A 16 -14.80 2.32 -14.23
N ALA A 17 -14.98 3.65 -14.29
CA ALA A 17 -14.55 4.51 -13.20
C ALA A 17 -15.24 4.10 -11.88
N PRO A 18 -14.52 4.13 -10.75
CA PRO A 18 -13.15 4.65 -10.54
C PRO A 18 -12.03 3.62 -10.79
N LEU A 19 -12.32 2.40 -11.21
CA LEU A 19 -11.34 1.32 -11.35
C LEU A 19 -10.54 1.37 -12.66
N ASN A 20 -10.88 2.27 -13.59
CA ASN A 20 -10.14 2.47 -14.84
C ASN A 20 -8.80 3.22 -14.68
N ARG A 21 -8.06 2.90 -13.62
CA ARG A 21 -6.78 3.52 -13.24
C ARG A 21 -5.63 2.54 -13.46
N THR A 22 -5.13 2.49 -14.70
CA THR A 22 -4.02 1.60 -15.09
C THR A 22 -2.71 1.93 -14.36
N ASP A 23 -2.51 3.17 -13.92
CA ASP A 23 -1.38 3.61 -13.11
C ASP A 23 -1.40 3.04 -11.68
N LEU A 24 -2.58 2.65 -11.19
CA LEU A 24 -2.75 1.96 -9.91
C LEU A 24 -2.82 0.43 -10.06
N PHE A 25 -2.75 -0.11 -11.26
CA PHE A 25 -2.82 -1.55 -11.48
C PHE A 25 -1.43 -2.20 -11.52
N TRP A 26 -1.27 -3.28 -10.78
CA TRP A 26 -0.08 -4.13 -10.77
C TRP A 26 -0.26 -5.33 -11.70
N SER A 27 0.32 -5.29 -12.88
CA SER A 27 0.18 -6.40 -13.83
C SER A 27 0.79 -7.72 -13.33
N TRP A 28 1.88 -7.66 -12.56
CA TRP A 28 2.56 -8.84 -12.01
C TRP A 28 1.84 -9.49 -10.81
N GLN A 29 0.96 -8.74 -10.12
CA GLN A 29 0.07 -9.25 -9.08
C GLN A 29 -1.38 -9.35 -9.60
N SER A 30 -1.64 -8.91 -10.82
CA SER A 30 -2.97 -8.86 -11.43
C SER A 30 -4.01 -8.18 -10.54
N GLY A 31 -3.61 -7.11 -9.83
CA GLY A 31 -4.50 -6.42 -8.88
C GLY A 31 -4.15 -4.94 -8.70
N TYR A 32 -5.02 -4.22 -8.00
CA TYR A 32 -4.83 -2.79 -7.74
C TYR A 32 -3.92 -2.52 -6.55
N LYS A 33 -3.16 -1.44 -6.65
CA LYS A 33 -2.56 -0.79 -5.49
C LYS A 33 -3.67 -0.08 -4.70
N HIS A 34 -3.78 -0.39 -3.43
CA HIS A 34 -4.72 0.25 -2.50
C HIS A 34 -4.24 1.64 -2.07
N LEU A 35 -2.92 1.80 -2.01
CA LEU A 35 -2.22 3.06 -1.79
C LEU A 35 -0.97 3.08 -2.68
N ARG A 36 -0.71 4.24 -3.29
CA ARG A 36 0.56 4.52 -3.95
C ARG A 36 1.07 5.88 -3.48
N MET A 37 2.29 5.89 -2.96
CA MET A 37 3.05 7.10 -2.66
C MET A 37 4.50 6.88 -3.11
N ASP A 38 5.00 7.79 -3.93
CA ASP A 38 6.37 7.76 -4.41
C ASP A 38 7.08 9.00 -3.83
N VAL A 39 8.12 8.80 -3.03
CA VAL A 39 8.90 9.87 -2.40
C VAL A 39 10.22 10.01 -3.13
N ALA A 40 10.59 11.24 -3.50
CA ALA A 40 11.86 11.55 -4.13
C ALA A 40 12.72 12.37 -3.14
N PRO A 41 13.49 11.73 -2.25
CA PRO A 41 14.31 12.44 -1.30
C PRO A 41 15.48 13.15 -2.00
N GLU A 42 15.88 14.30 -1.46
CA GLU A 42 17.07 15.00 -1.92
C GLU A 42 18.31 14.10 -1.75
N GLY A 43 19.11 13.98 -2.79
CA GLY A 43 20.28 13.08 -2.81
C GLY A 43 19.96 11.65 -3.27
N GLY A 44 18.69 11.29 -3.43
CA GLY A 44 18.25 9.97 -3.87
C GLY A 44 18.27 8.93 -2.74
N VAL A 45 18.06 7.67 -3.11
CA VAL A 45 17.97 6.52 -2.22
C VAL A 45 19.15 5.59 -2.48
N LEU A 46 19.93 5.29 -1.47
CA LEU A 46 21.04 4.34 -1.54
C LEU A 46 20.53 2.90 -1.48
N LYS A 47 20.97 2.07 -2.39
CA LYS A 47 20.67 0.64 -2.44
C LYS A 47 21.78 -0.21 -1.80
N PRO A 48 21.49 -1.47 -1.39
CA PRO A 48 22.50 -2.36 -0.80
C PRO A 48 23.73 -2.65 -1.69
N ASP A 49 23.58 -2.52 -3.00
CA ASP A 49 24.67 -2.68 -3.99
C ASP A 49 25.50 -1.40 -4.20
N ASN A 50 25.28 -0.37 -3.38
CA ASN A 50 25.84 0.98 -3.48
C ASN A 50 25.43 1.77 -4.74
N SER A 51 24.48 1.30 -5.51
CA SER A 51 23.83 2.12 -6.54
C SER A 51 22.81 3.08 -5.89
N THR A 52 22.33 4.04 -6.65
CA THR A 52 21.30 4.98 -6.19
C THR A 52 20.09 4.95 -7.12
N THR A 53 18.93 5.22 -6.54
CA THR A 53 17.69 5.47 -7.28
C THR A 53 17.08 6.80 -6.85
N THR A 54 16.15 7.32 -7.62
CA THR A 54 15.55 8.64 -7.37
C THR A 54 14.35 8.61 -6.44
N THR A 55 13.72 7.45 -6.25
CA THR A 55 12.48 7.33 -5.47
C THR A 55 12.54 6.19 -4.48
N TRP A 56 11.92 6.42 -3.32
CA TRP A 56 11.51 5.42 -2.35
C TRP A 56 9.98 5.32 -2.41
N ASN A 57 9.44 4.12 -2.57
CA ASN A 57 8.04 3.95 -2.94
C ASN A 57 7.25 3.25 -1.84
N ILE A 58 5.97 3.58 -1.71
CA ILE A 58 4.99 2.82 -0.93
C ILE A 58 3.92 2.38 -1.90
N HIS A 59 3.91 1.10 -2.24
CA HIS A 59 2.90 0.48 -3.07
C HIS A 59 2.19 -0.60 -2.27
N LEU A 60 1.10 -0.23 -1.61
CA LEU A 60 0.26 -1.15 -0.86
C LEU A 60 -0.72 -1.84 -1.80
N GLY A 61 -0.78 -3.15 -1.76
CA GLY A 61 -1.71 -3.96 -2.54
C GLY A 61 -1.66 -5.42 -2.12
N SER A 62 -2.63 -6.22 -2.56
CA SER A 62 -2.65 -7.67 -2.29
C SER A 62 -1.45 -8.35 -2.93
N THR A 63 -0.87 -9.32 -2.23
CA THR A 63 0.33 -10.06 -2.68
C THR A 63 0.19 -11.57 -2.50
N GLY A 64 1.11 -12.33 -3.12
CA GLY A 64 1.02 -13.78 -3.16
C GLY A 64 -0.19 -14.27 -3.94
N CYS A 65 -0.57 -13.55 -4.99
CA CYS A 65 -1.73 -13.87 -5.82
C CYS A 65 -1.42 -14.98 -6.81
N VAL A 66 -2.33 -15.94 -6.93
CA VAL A 66 -2.29 -17.04 -7.91
C VAL A 66 -3.59 -17.05 -8.71
N GLY A 67 -3.51 -17.49 -9.97
CA GLY A 67 -4.61 -17.41 -10.92
C GLY A 67 -4.50 -16.18 -11.83
N SER A 68 -5.40 -16.07 -12.79
CA SER A 68 -5.43 -14.96 -13.75
C SER A 68 -6.87 -14.65 -14.17
N ALA A 69 -7.34 -13.47 -13.82
CA ALA A 69 -8.68 -13.01 -14.23
C ALA A 69 -8.80 -12.87 -15.76
N GLN A 70 -7.70 -12.56 -16.46
CA GLN A 70 -7.67 -12.46 -17.93
C GLN A 70 -7.90 -13.82 -18.62
N THR A 71 -7.55 -14.92 -17.96
CA THR A 71 -7.82 -16.29 -18.46
C THR A 71 -9.09 -16.90 -17.89
N GLY A 72 -9.82 -16.15 -17.07
CA GLY A 72 -11.05 -16.63 -16.40
C GLY A 72 -10.79 -17.50 -15.17
N GLU A 73 -9.55 -17.54 -14.69
CA GLU A 73 -9.21 -18.22 -13.43
C GLU A 73 -9.52 -17.32 -12.23
N THR A 74 -10.01 -17.94 -11.16
CA THR A 74 -10.18 -17.20 -9.89
C THR A 74 -8.81 -16.81 -9.33
N VAL A 75 -8.65 -15.53 -9.05
CA VAL A 75 -7.43 -15.02 -8.40
C VAL A 75 -7.61 -15.11 -6.89
N ASN A 76 -6.64 -15.72 -6.22
CA ASN A 76 -6.56 -15.79 -4.77
C ASN A 76 -5.20 -15.25 -4.31
N CYS A 77 -5.20 -14.39 -3.31
CA CYS A 77 -3.98 -13.82 -2.75
C CYS A 77 -3.79 -14.32 -1.31
N SER A 78 -2.55 -14.63 -0.93
CA SER A 78 -2.23 -15.06 0.44
C SER A 78 -2.26 -13.90 1.43
N ALA A 79 -2.12 -12.66 0.96
CA ALA A 79 -2.19 -11.46 1.78
C ALA A 79 -3.00 -10.37 1.06
N ASP A 80 -4.12 -10.00 1.65
CA ASP A 80 -5.01 -8.96 1.11
C ASP A 80 -4.42 -7.55 1.27
N ASN A 81 -3.63 -7.31 2.31
CA ASN A 81 -2.98 -6.05 2.63
C ASN A 81 -3.93 -4.83 2.60
N ARG A 82 -5.12 -5.00 3.18
CA ARG A 82 -6.17 -3.98 3.23
C ARG A 82 -6.38 -3.50 4.66
N PRO A 83 -5.83 -2.34 5.07
CA PRO A 83 -6.04 -1.82 6.41
C PRO A 83 -7.50 -1.47 6.67
N ILE A 84 -7.96 -1.80 7.88
CA ILE A 84 -9.25 -1.36 8.40
C ILE A 84 -9.03 -0.07 9.15
N ILE A 85 -9.66 1.01 8.68
CA ILE A 85 -9.55 2.34 9.27
C ILE A 85 -10.89 2.67 9.92
N GLU A 86 -10.92 2.66 11.25
CA GLU A 86 -12.09 3.07 12.04
C GLU A 86 -11.86 4.49 12.56
N LEU A 87 -12.78 5.38 12.23
CA LEU A 87 -12.73 6.79 12.61
C LEU A 87 -14.08 7.22 13.18
N ASP A 88 -14.06 7.94 14.31
CA ASP A 88 -15.27 8.55 14.87
C ASP A 88 -15.50 9.91 14.21
N VAL A 89 -16.40 9.94 13.23
CA VAL A 89 -16.82 11.15 12.53
C VAL A 89 -18.22 11.50 12.99
N SER A 90 -18.33 12.41 13.95
CA SER A 90 -19.61 12.84 14.55
C SER A 90 -20.27 14.03 13.84
N ASP A 91 -19.49 14.84 13.12
CA ASP A 91 -19.97 16.04 12.40
C ASP A 91 -19.29 16.18 11.04
N ILE A 92 -19.85 15.51 10.03
CA ILE A 92 -19.31 15.51 8.66
C ILE A 92 -19.27 16.90 8.01
N ALA A 93 -20.04 17.87 8.52
CA ALA A 93 -20.06 19.23 7.98
C ALA A 93 -18.89 20.09 8.48
N ASN A 94 -18.34 19.78 9.67
CA ASN A 94 -17.30 20.56 10.32
C ASN A 94 -16.05 19.73 10.67
N GLN A 95 -15.97 18.49 10.14
CA GLN A 95 -14.82 17.62 10.33
C GLN A 95 -14.25 17.16 8.98
N GLN A 96 -12.95 16.89 8.97
CA GLN A 96 -12.24 16.33 7.85
C GLN A 96 -11.46 15.09 8.26
N ILE A 97 -11.29 14.16 7.34
CA ILE A 97 -10.35 13.03 7.49
C ILE A 97 -8.99 13.51 6.99
N VAL A 98 -8.00 13.43 7.87
CA VAL A 98 -6.60 13.75 7.55
C VAL A 98 -5.82 12.47 7.36
N ILE A 99 -4.97 12.44 6.33
CA ILE A 99 -3.98 11.41 6.07
C ILE A 99 -2.61 12.03 6.33
N ASP A 100 -1.96 11.60 7.40
CA ASP A 100 -0.63 12.09 7.79
C ASP A 100 0.46 11.19 7.19
N TYR A 101 1.03 11.63 6.07
CA TYR A 101 2.12 10.91 5.42
C TYR A 101 3.42 10.93 6.25
N GLY A 102 3.62 11.93 7.11
CA GLY A 102 4.75 11.96 8.02
C GLY A 102 4.71 10.78 8.97
N LYS A 103 3.55 10.50 9.56
CA LYS A 103 3.34 9.32 10.43
C LYS A 103 3.46 8.00 9.67
N LEU A 104 3.02 7.95 8.42
CA LEU A 104 3.15 6.73 7.61
C LEU A 104 4.60 6.29 7.44
N VAL A 105 5.55 7.23 7.35
CA VAL A 105 6.97 6.96 7.10
C VAL A 105 7.88 7.27 8.29
N GLU A 106 7.31 7.57 9.46
CA GLU A 106 8.03 8.08 10.64
C GLU A 106 9.22 7.21 11.05
N ASN A 107 9.06 5.88 10.93
CA ASN A 107 10.09 4.92 11.32
C ASN A 107 10.86 4.34 10.12
N SER A 108 10.52 4.75 8.89
CA SER A 108 11.15 4.25 7.67
C SER A 108 12.38 5.08 7.29
N SER A 109 13.40 4.42 6.71
CA SER A 109 14.58 5.11 6.19
C SER A 109 14.41 5.45 4.72
N LEU A 110 13.90 6.64 4.42
CA LEU A 110 13.64 7.07 3.05
C LEU A 110 14.89 7.29 2.18
N LEU A 111 16.07 7.34 2.81
CA LEU A 111 17.36 7.52 2.11
C LEU A 111 18.07 6.21 1.81
N ASN A 112 17.60 5.09 2.39
CA ASN A 112 18.22 3.79 2.22
C ASN A 112 17.14 2.75 1.92
N ASP A 113 17.35 2.00 0.86
CA ASP A 113 16.57 0.82 0.50
C ASP A 113 17.23 -0.42 1.10
N GLN A 114 16.44 -1.32 1.65
CA GLN A 114 16.94 -2.54 2.30
C GLN A 114 17.05 -3.74 1.35
N GLY A 115 16.67 -3.55 0.10
CA GLY A 115 16.83 -4.53 -0.99
C GLY A 115 15.54 -4.81 -1.75
N GLY A 116 15.70 -5.19 -3.00
CA GLY A 116 14.58 -5.42 -3.90
C GLY A 116 14.22 -4.18 -4.74
N ALA A 117 12.95 -3.96 -4.92
CA ALA A 117 12.44 -2.72 -5.50
C ALA A 117 12.43 -1.63 -4.41
N PRO A 118 12.84 -0.40 -4.69
CA PRO A 118 13.05 0.61 -3.67
C PRO A 118 11.78 0.95 -2.88
N GLY A 119 11.85 0.79 -1.55
CA GLY A 119 10.77 1.01 -0.63
C GLY A 119 9.81 -0.18 -0.50
N CYS A 120 8.68 0.01 0.18
CA CYS A 120 7.73 -1.04 0.49
C CYS A 120 6.84 -1.40 -0.69
N MET A 121 6.93 -2.64 -1.17
CA MET A 121 6.11 -3.21 -2.26
C MET A 121 5.10 -4.26 -1.76
N SER A 122 4.74 -4.23 -0.48
CA SER A 122 3.79 -5.15 0.17
C SER A 122 4.21 -6.62 0.17
N GLY A 123 5.44 -6.93 -0.21
CA GLY A 123 5.95 -8.31 -0.18
C GLY A 123 6.12 -8.80 1.26
N PRO A 124 5.80 -10.08 1.57
CA PRO A 124 5.89 -10.62 2.94
C PRO A 124 7.32 -10.67 3.48
N THR A 125 8.31 -10.58 2.62
CA THR A 125 9.74 -10.58 2.96
C THR A 125 10.43 -9.26 2.62
N ASP A 126 9.68 -8.25 2.26
CA ASP A 126 10.17 -6.91 1.94
C ASP A 126 10.55 -6.18 3.24
N LEU A 127 11.84 -5.91 3.41
CA LEU A 127 12.40 -5.34 4.64
C LEU A 127 12.07 -3.86 4.83
N ASP A 128 11.58 -3.17 3.81
CA ASP A 128 11.11 -1.78 3.88
C ASP A 128 9.63 -1.67 4.29
N CYS A 129 8.89 -2.80 4.37
CA CYS A 129 7.47 -2.79 4.67
C CYS A 129 7.06 -2.79 6.15
N PRO A 130 7.79 -3.37 7.11
CA PRO A 130 7.30 -3.54 8.49
C PRO A 130 6.77 -2.25 9.12
N ASP A 131 7.53 -1.18 9.08
CA ASP A 131 7.17 0.11 9.69
C ASP A 131 5.94 0.76 9.02
N ILE A 132 5.80 0.59 7.69
CA ILE A 132 4.64 1.06 6.94
C ILE A 132 3.38 0.29 7.33
N PHE A 133 3.49 -1.03 7.48
CA PHE A 133 2.37 -1.88 7.87
C PHE A 133 1.94 -1.61 9.31
N ASP A 134 2.89 -1.45 10.23
CA ASP A 134 2.62 -1.08 11.62
C ASP A 134 1.90 0.27 11.71
N ALA A 135 2.35 1.30 10.97
CA ALA A 135 1.71 2.61 10.92
C ALA A 135 0.24 2.53 10.42
N LEU A 136 -0.05 1.57 9.54
CA LEU A 136 -1.40 1.30 9.02
C LEU A 136 -2.23 0.36 9.90
N GLY A 137 -1.68 -0.14 11.02
CA GLY A 137 -2.33 -1.07 11.92
C GLY A 137 -2.49 -2.48 11.33
N MET A 138 -1.55 -2.91 10.52
CA MET A 138 -1.54 -4.22 9.86
C MET A 138 -0.28 -5.01 10.22
N GLY A 139 -0.40 -6.34 10.27
CA GLY A 139 0.74 -7.24 10.19
C GLY A 139 1.19 -7.45 8.73
N LEU A 140 2.44 -7.86 8.54
CA LEU A 140 3.01 -8.16 7.24
C LEU A 140 2.95 -9.67 6.95
N GLY A 141 2.50 -10.05 5.75
CA GLY A 141 2.48 -11.43 5.27
C GLY A 141 1.21 -12.22 5.62
N GLU A 142 1.26 -13.55 5.52
CA GLU A 142 0.10 -14.45 5.64
C GLU A 142 -0.52 -14.47 7.05
N ASN A 143 0.26 -14.16 8.08
CA ASN A 143 -0.20 -14.08 9.48
C ASN A 143 -0.36 -12.62 9.91
N SER A 144 -1.04 -11.84 9.10
CA SER A 144 -1.26 -10.42 9.36
C SER A 144 -2.25 -10.20 10.52
N ASP A 145 -1.87 -10.60 11.74
CA ASP A 145 -2.62 -10.18 12.94
C ASP A 145 -2.64 -8.65 12.99
N PRO A 146 -3.80 -8.04 13.27
CA PRO A 146 -3.87 -6.60 13.43
C PRO A 146 -2.90 -6.13 14.50
N THR A 147 -2.02 -5.21 14.15
CA THR A 147 -1.18 -4.51 15.14
C THR A 147 -2.03 -3.50 15.92
N PRO A 148 -1.55 -2.96 17.05
CA PRO A 148 -2.26 -1.90 17.76
C PRO A 148 -2.53 -0.73 16.82
N GLY A 149 -3.74 -0.31 16.71
CA GLY A 149 -4.38 0.70 15.88
C GLY A 149 -3.50 1.59 14.99
N GLN A 150 -3.99 1.88 13.81
CA GLN A 150 -3.31 2.74 12.83
C GLN A 150 -3.08 4.16 13.41
N THR A 151 -2.04 4.84 12.94
CA THR A 151 -1.66 6.20 13.37
C THR A 151 -1.76 7.25 12.26
N VAL A 152 -2.00 6.81 11.02
CA VAL A 152 -1.90 7.60 9.79
C VAL A 152 -3.16 8.45 9.54
N PHE A 153 -4.32 7.90 9.90
CA PHE A 153 -5.60 8.55 9.65
C PHE A 153 -6.17 9.13 10.94
N SER A 154 -6.62 10.37 10.88
CA SER A 154 -7.30 11.07 12.00
C SER A 154 -8.50 11.87 11.52
N VAL A 155 -9.32 12.30 12.47
CA VAL A 155 -10.40 13.25 12.26
C VAL A 155 -10.02 14.59 12.90
N GLU A 156 -10.12 15.66 12.14
CA GLU A 156 -9.85 17.01 12.61
C GLU A 156 -11.05 17.93 12.38
N THR A 157 -11.22 18.92 13.22
CA THR A 157 -12.21 19.98 13.03
C THR A 157 -11.69 20.98 11.98
N LEU A 158 -12.57 21.41 11.07
CA LEU A 158 -12.31 22.43 10.06
C LEU A 158 -12.14 23.82 10.66
#